data_ecaf0e6eca28fe2326f3959b16341081
#
_entry.id   ecaf0e6eca28fe2326f3959b16341081
#
_cell.length_a   1.000
_cell.length_b   1.000
_cell.length_c   1.000
_cell.angle_alpha   90.00
_cell.angle_beta   90.00
_cell.angle_gamma   90.00
#
_symmetry.space_group_name_H-M   'P 1'
#
loop_
_entity.id
_entity.type
_entity.pdbx_description
1 polymer ?
#
loop_
_entity_poly.entity_id
_entity_poly.type
_entity_poly.pdbx_seq_one_letter_code
_entity_poly.pdbx_strand_id
1 'polypeptide(L)'
;AFQKAYPKYDTQTECVLAVHFKLAPNCQVAADQLASMVKECGIQLKTGFVGTPYLLHVLSDYGHADLAYSLLLRERYPSWLYPITKGATTIWEHWDGIMENGDFWSADMNSYNHYAYGAVAGWVYGVAAGIKAMEEFPGYEKVMIAPNPDTRLDWLKASLETKHGLIRSEWKRTSDLWRYEIETPVDTYVTIAGKSYEVSKGIHTFYSKIS
;
A
#
# COMPACT_ATOMS: atom_id res chain seq x y z
N ALA A 1 -16.70 13.72 19.60
CA ALA A 1 -15.97 14.97 19.93
C ALA A 1 -15.04 15.33 18.78
N PHE A 2 -14.20 14.40 18.30
CA PHE A 2 -13.26 14.61 17.17
C PHE A 2 -13.97 15.09 15.90
N GLN A 3 -14.99 14.40 15.44
CA GLN A 3 -15.75 14.76 14.22
C GLN A 3 -16.38 16.17 14.28
N LYS A 4 -16.72 16.65 15.48
CA LYS A 4 -17.31 17.98 15.67
C LYS A 4 -16.24 19.06 15.77
N ALA A 5 -15.10 18.76 16.38
CA ALA A 5 -14.03 19.72 16.63
C ALA A 5 -13.13 19.97 15.41
N TYR A 6 -13.00 18.96 14.52
CA TYR A 6 -12.08 19.00 13.37
C TYR A 6 -12.80 18.77 12.06
N PRO A 7 -13.63 19.71 11.60
CA PRO A 7 -14.33 19.59 10.32
C PRO A 7 -13.42 19.73 9.09
N LYS A 8 -12.22 20.29 9.27
CA LYS A 8 -11.19 20.50 8.25
C LYS A 8 -9.86 19.96 8.78
N TYR A 9 -9.11 19.32 7.89
CA TYR A 9 -7.80 18.72 8.19
C TYR A 9 -6.70 19.61 7.60
N ASP A 10 -5.66 19.88 8.39
CA ASP A 10 -4.56 20.74 7.98
C ASP A 10 -3.32 19.95 7.56
N THR A 11 -3.27 18.66 7.89
CA THR A 11 -2.15 17.77 7.57
C THR A 11 -2.57 16.47 6.91
N GLN A 12 -1.67 15.87 6.13
CA GLN A 12 -1.88 14.52 5.58
C GLN A 12 -2.14 13.49 6.68
N THR A 13 -1.41 13.58 7.81
CA THR A 13 -1.57 12.65 8.93
C THR A 13 -2.96 12.72 9.55
N GLU A 14 -3.52 13.91 9.75
CA GLU A 14 -4.89 14.08 10.25
C GLU A 14 -5.91 13.45 9.31
N CYS A 15 -5.82 13.70 8.00
CA CYS A 15 -6.69 13.07 7.01
C CYS A 15 -6.59 11.54 7.08
N VAL A 16 -5.36 11.01 7.05
CA VAL A 16 -5.10 9.56 7.08
C VAL A 16 -5.74 8.92 8.30
N LEU A 17 -5.48 9.45 9.50
CA LEU A 17 -6.00 8.89 10.73
C LEU A 17 -7.53 9.04 10.84
N ALA A 18 -8.06 10.19 10.43
CA ALA A 18 -9.50 10.41 10.43
C ALA A 18 -10.24 9.44 9.53
N VAL A 19 -9.70 9.12 8.35
CA VAL A 19 -10.28 8.16 7.42
C VAL A 19 -10.09 6.73 7.91
N HIS A 20 -8.86 6.35 8.25
CA HIS A 20 -8.53 4.98 8.65
C HIS A 20 -9.34 4.53 9.87
N PHE A 21 -9.45 5.38 10.90
CA PHE A 21 -10.23 5.07 12.12
C PHE A 21 -11.71 5.47 12.01
N LYS A 22 -12.20 5.82 10.82
CA LYS A 22 -13.60 6.19 10.56
C LYS A 22 -14.11 7.33 11.48
N LEU A 23 -13.23 8.27 11.78
CA LEU A 23 -13.52 9.43 12.62
C LEU A 23 -14.04 10.63 11.80
N ALA A 24 -13.79 10.64 10.48
CA ALA A 24 -14.28 11.68 9.59
C ALA A 24 -15.80 11.58 9.43
N PRO A 25 -16.54 12.71 9.42
CA PRO A 25 -17.96 12.73 9.09
C PRO A 25 -18.27 12.13 7.71
N ASN A 26 -17.36 12.34 6.75
CA ASN A 26 -17.38 11.75 5.42
C ASN A 26 -15.95 11.35 5.04
N CYS A 27 -15.69 10.04 5.05
CA CYS A 27 -14.36 9.50 4.77
C CYS A 27 -13.93 9.73 3.32
N GLN A 28 -14.87 9.71 2.34
CA GLN A 28 -14.53 9.99 0.93
C GLN A 28 -14.02 11.42 0.78
N VAL A 29 -14.73 12.41 1.33
CA VAL A 29 -14.31 13.82 1.27
C VAL A 29 -12.94 14.03 1.92
N ALA A 30 -12.69 13.39 3.07
CA ALA A 30 -11.39 13.50 3.74
C ALA A 30 -10.26 12.80 2.95
N ALA A 31 -10.54 11.69 2.28
CA ALA A 31 -9.58 11.01 1.41
C ALA A 31 -9.30 11.82 0.13
N ASP A 32 -10.30 12.47 -0.45
CA ASP A 32 -10.13 13.37 -1.60
C ASP A 32 -9.31 14.61 -1.22
N GLN A 33 -9.50 15.13 0.00
CA GLN A 33 -8.66 16.19 0.56
C GLN A 33 -7.21 15.72 0.73
N LEU A 34 -7.00 14.51 1.26
CA LEU A 34 -5.66 13.90 1.36
C LEU A 34 -4.98 13.80 -0.01
N ALA A 35 -5.71 13.30 -1.02
CA ALA A 35 -5.20 13.18 -2.37
C ALA A 35 -4.81 14.55 -2.97
N SER A 36 -5.59 15.60 -2.70
CA SER A 36 -5.29 16.97 -3.10
C SER A 36 -4.03 17.48 -2.42
N MET A 37 -3.89 17.30 -1.09
CA MET A 37 -2.68 17.68 -0.34
C MET A 37 -1.41 17.00 -0.88
N VAL A 38 -1.51 15.71 -1.24
CA VAL A 38 -0.38 14.96 -1.82
C VAL A 38 -0.01 15.52 -3.20
N LYS A 39 -0.98 15.86 -4.04
CA LYS A 39 -0.75 16.46 -5.37
C LYS A 39 -0.17 17.87 -5.27
N GLU A 40 -0.73 18.72 -4.42
CA GLU A 40 -0.31 20.11 -4.21
C GLU A 40 1.13 20.24 -3.71
N CYS A 41 1.60 19.28 -2.92
CA CYS A 41 3.01 19.26 -2.48
C CYS A 41 3.95 18.51 -3.46
N GLY A 42 3.53 18.22 -4.70
CA GLY A 42 4.36 17.59 -5.72
C GLY A 42 4.52 16.09 -5.58
N ILE A 43 3.44 15.40 -5.20
CA ILE A 43 3.39 13.96 -4.96
C ILE A 43 4.44 13.55 -3.91
N GLN A 44 4.32 14.15 -2.73
CA GLN A 44 5.18 13.86 -1.60
C GLN A 44 4.35 13.40 -0.40
N LEU A 45 4.86 12.42 0.32
CA LEU A 45 4.34 12.13 1.64
C LEU A 45 4.88 13.14 2.66
N LYS A 46 4.02 13.58 3.56
CA LYS A 46 4.34 14.45 4.70
C LYS A 46 3.82 13.84 5.99
N THR A 47 3.87 12.51 6.05
CA THR A 47 3.49 11.72 7.21
C THR A 47 4.75 11.19 7.89
N GLY A 48 4.71 11.10 9.22
CA GLY A 48 5.70 10.40 10.02
C GLY A 48 5.24 8.98 10.35
N PHE A 49 5.80 8.37 11.39
CA PHE A 49 5.54 6.98 11.80
C PHE A 49 4.06 6.69 12.05
N VAL A 50 3.29 7.66 12.50
CA VAL A 50 1.87 7.49 12.86
C VAL A 50 0.98 7.44 11.62
N GLY A 51 1.26 8.24 10.59
CA GLY A 51 0.40 8.33 9.39
C GLY A 51 0.86 7.44 8.24
N THR A 52 2.16 7.24 8.07
CA THR A 52 2.73 6.51 6.93
C THR A 52 2.19 5.08 6.77
N PRO A 53 1.98 4.28 7.83
CA PRO A 53 1.46 2.92 7.69
C PRO A 53 0.10 2.84 7.00
N TYR A 54 -0.72 3.87 7.11
CA TYR A 54 -2.10 3.90 6.60
C TYR A 54 -2.27 4.71 5.33
N LEU A 55 -1.29 5.57 4.99
CA LEU A 55 -1.39 6.53 3.87
C LEU A 55 -1.79 5.88 2.55
N LEU A 56 -1.04 4.86 2.12
CA LEU A 56 -1.29 4.20 0.83
C LEU A 56 -2.57 3.38 0.84
N HIS A 57 -2.94 2.79 1.99
CA HIS A 57 -4.21 2.09 2.16
C HIS A 57 -5.39 3.05 2.00
N VAL A 58 -5.39 4.17 2.72
CA VAL A 58 -6.45 5.19 2.62
C VAL A 58 -6.58 5.71 1.19
N LEU A 59 -5.49 6.06 0.54
CA LEU A 59 -5.54 6.49 -0.87
C LEU A 59 -6.17 5.41 -1.76
N SER A 60 -5.77 4.16 -1.61
CA SER A 60 -6.24 3.06 -2.45
C SER A 60 -7.70 2.71 -2.21
N ASP A 61 -8.13 2.65 -0.95
CA ASP A 61 -9.49 2.27 -0.57
C ASP A 61 -10.54 3.31 -1.00
N TYR A 62 -10.11 4.56 -1.25
CA TYR A 62 -10.97 5.67 -1.66
C TYR A 62 -10.72 6.14 -3.10
N GLY A 63 -10.18 5.27 -3.97
CA GLY A 63 -10.11 5.50 -5.42
C GLY A 63 -8.88 6.26 -5.93
N HIS A 64 -7.85 6.41 -5.10
CA HIS A 64 -6.60 7.10 -5.44
C HIS A 64 -5.39 6.15 -5.48
N ALA A 65 -5.59 4.91 -5.94
CA ALA A 65 -4.52 3.89 -5.96
C ALA A 65 -3.35 4.28 -6.89
N ASP A 66 -3.62 4.99 -7.98
CA ASP A 66 -2.59 5.55 -8.87
C ASP A 66 -1.64 6.49 -8.13
N LEU A 67 -2.19 7.29 -7.21
CA LEU A 67 -1.41 8.21 -6.37
C LEU A 67 -0.60 7.45 -5.31
N ALA A 68 -1.16 6.36 -4.76
CA ALA A 68 -0.43 5.48 -3.85
C ALA A 68 0.79 4.85 -4.54
N TYR A 69 0.64 4.35 -5.76
CA TYR A 69 1.77 3.86 -6.55
C TYR A 69 2.77 4.98 -6.90
N SER A 70 2.30 6.19 -7.19
CA SER A 70 3.18 7.33 -7.46
C SER A 70 4.06 7.68 -6.26
N LEU A 71 3.51 7.58 -5.04
CA LEU A 71 4.28 7.75 -3.80
C LEU A 71 5.27 6.60 -3.57
N LEU A 72 4.84 5.36 -3.76
CA LEU A 72 5.69 4.17 -3.57
C LEU A 72 6.91 4.19 -4.50
N LEU A 73 6.68 4.51 -5.79
CA LEU A 73 7.71 4.45 -6.84
C LEU A 73 8.51 5.75 -6.98
N ARG A 74 8.30 6.72 -6.09
CA ARG A 74 9.07 7.96 -6.08
C ARG A 74 10.50 7.71 -5.60
N GLU A 75 11.50 8.21 -6.34
CA GLU A 75 12.93 8.09 -5.99
C GLU A 75 13.49 9.33 -5.28
N ARG A 76 12.77 10.49 -5.37
CA ARG A 76 13.21 11.73 -4.71
C ARG A 76 12.69 11.80 -3.27
N TYR A 77 13.48 12.41 -2.40
CA TYR A 77 13.09 12.73 -1.02
C TYR A 77 11.75 13.51 -0.95
N PRO A 78 10.88 13.24 0.02
CA PRO A 78 10.84 12.05 0.87
C PRO A 78 10.19 10.87 0.15
N SER A 79 10.75 9.68 0.26
CA SER A 79 10.20 8.45 -0.34
C SER A 79 10.91 7.19 0.17
N TRP A 80 10.28 6.01 -0.06
CA TRP A 80 10.89 4.71 0.25
C TRP A 80 12.10 4.39 -0.63
N LEU A 81 12.12 4.88 -1.88
CA LEU A 81 13.20 4.56 -2.82
C LEU A 81 14.40 5.52 -2.68
N TYR A 82 14.21 6.71 -2.10
CA TYR A 82 15.31 7.64 -1.88
C TYR A 82 16.48 7.03 -1.09
N PRO A 83 16.28 6.37 0.08
CA PRO A 83 17.37 5.68 0.76
C PRO A 83 18.07 4.64 -0.11
N ILE A 84 17.34 3.93 -0.98
CA ILE A 84 17.91 2.94 -1.91
C ILE A 84 18.86 3.61 -2.89
N THR A 85 18.54 4.81 -3.41
CA THR A 85 19.45 5.58 -4.28
C THR A 85 20.74 6.00 -3.57
N LYS A 86 20.75 5.99 -2.25
CA LYS A 86 21.93 6.24 -1.40
C LYS A 86 22.62 4.94 -0.93
N GLY A 87 22.23 3.78 -1.47
CA GLY A 87 22.84 2.49 -1.17
C GLY A 87 22.26 1.77 0.07
N ALA A 88 21.08 2.18 0.55
CA ALA A 88 20.43 1.53 1.69
C ALA A 88 20.06 0.07 1.37
N THR A 89 20.29 -0.81 2.33
CA THR A 89 19.88 -2.22 2.34
C THR A 89 18.86 -2.51 3.43
N THR A 90 18.51 -1.52 4.22
CA THR A 90 17.60 -1.57 5.37
C THR A 90 16.65 -0.39 5.32
N ILE A 91 15.57 -0.44 6.10
CA ILE A 91 14.67 0.70 6.29
C ILE A 91 15.31 1.67 7.29
N TRP A 92 15.39 2.95 6.93
CA TRP A 92 15.93 4.01 7.77
C TRP A 92 14.84 4.67 8.62
N GLU A 93 15.26 5.24 9.76
CA GLU A 93 14.39 6.03 10.63
C GLU A 93 13.95 7.34 9.99
N HIS A 94 14.88 8.01 9.32
CA HIS A 94 14.63 9.24 8.56
C HIS A 94 14.70 8.97 7.07
N TRP A 95 13.78 9.58 6.31
CA TRP A 95 13.78 9.47 4.86
C TRP A 95 15.09 9.92 4.22
N ASP A 96 15.73 10.93 4.84
CA ASP A 96 16.99 11.53 4.45
C ASP A 96 18.11 11.25 5.45
N GLY A 97 18.16 10.06 6.04
CA GLY A 97 19.24 9.65 6.94
C GLY A 97 20.63 9.95 6.38
N ILE A 98 20.79 9.88 5.03
CA ILE A 98 21.85 10.52 4.26
C ILE A 98 21.20 11.54 3.34
N MET A 99 21.49 12.82 3.55
CA MET A 99 20.93 13.94 2.79
C MET A 99 21.42 13.96 1.33
N GLU A 100 20.83 14.85 0.52
CA GLU A 100 21.20 14.95 -0.90
C GLU A 100 22.68 15.32 -1.09
N ASN A 101 23.25 16.18 -0.22
CA ASN A 101 24.64 16.58 -0.22
C ASN A 101 25.62 15.51 0.31
N GLY A 102 25.10 14.36 0.79
CA GLY A 102 25.88 13.26 1.34
C GLY A 102 26.13 13.32 2.83
N ASP A 103 25.73 14.39 3.51
CA ASP A 103 25.85 14.49 4.97
C ASP A 103 24.80 13.64 5.69
N PHE A 104 25.06 13.31 6.95
CA PHE A 104 24.07 12.65 7.80
C PHE A 104 23.02 13.65 8.26
N TRP A 105 21.76 13.21 8.35
CA TRP A 105 20.66 13.99 8.89
C TRP A 105 20.95 14.47 10.33
N SER A 106 21.51 13.60 11.15
CA SER A 106 21.99 13.92 12.49
C SER A 106 23.19 13.04 12.82
N ALA A 107 24.16 13.60 13.56
CA ALA A 107 25.28 12.85 14.10
C ALA A 107 24.89 12.01 15.34
N ASP A 108 23.90 12.49 16.10
CA ASP A 108 23.59 11.95 17.43
C ASP A 108 22.34 11.04 17.44
N MET A 109 21.42 11.22 16.48
CA MET A 109 20.16 10.50 16.46
C MET A 109 19.76 10.16 15.02
N ASN A 110 20.24 9.01 14.54
CA ASN A 110 19.92 8.52 13.18
C ASN A 110 20.08 7.01 13.15
N SER A 111 18.98 6.28 12.95
CA SER A 111 19.02 4.84 12.82
C SER A 111 18.88 4.42 11.36
N TYR A 112 19.82 3.63 10.89
CA TYR A 112 19.79 2.99 9.57
C TYR A 112 19.14 1.60 9.58
N ASN A 113 18.57 1.20 10.70
CA ASN A 113 17.83 -0.06 10.84
C ASN A 113 16.61 0.15 11.74
N HIS A 114 15.58 0.79 11.18
CA HIS A 114 14.36 1.15 11.87
C HIS A 114 13.12 0.68 11.09
N TYR A 115 12.28 -0.14 11.70
CA TYR A 115 11.21 -0.88 11.00
C TYR A 115 10.02 -0.05 10.54
N ALA A 116 9.77 1.13 11.13
CA ALA A 116 8.46 1.81 11.03
C ALA A 116 7.98 2.04 9.60
N TYR A 117 8.82 2.56 8.73
CA TYR A 117 8.43 2.80 7.33
C TYR A 117 8.35 1.52 6.48
N GLY A 118 8.88 0.41 6.99
CA GLY A 118 8.69 -0.93 6.41
C GLY A 118 7.24 -1.42 6.45
N ALA A 119 6.36 -0.74 7.21
CA ALA A 119 4.90 -0.96 7.18
C ALA A 119 4.30 -0.89 5.78
N VAL A 120 4.96 -0.24 4.81
CA VAL A 120 4.56 -0.23 3.39
C VAL A 120 4.41 -1.64 2.80
N ALA A 121 5.13 -2.64 3.32
CA ALA A 121 4.98 -4.03 2.93
C ALA A 121 3.54 -4.53 3.13
N GLY A 122 2.85 -4.06 4.18
CA GLY A 122 1.43 -4.36 4.40
C GLY A 122 0.55 -3.91 3.23
N TRP A 123 0.83 -2.74 2.65
CA TRP A 123 0.13 -2.26 1.46
C TRP A 123 0.49 -3.09 0.21
N VAL A 124 1.76 -3.44 0.03
CA VAL A 124 2.19 -4.27 -1.10
C VAL A 124 1.47 -5.62 -1.08
N TYR A 125 1.39 -6.28 0.08
CA TYR A 125 0.66 -7.54 0.24
C TYR A 125 -0.86 -7.36 0.12
N GLY A 126 -1.43 -6.39 0.86
CA GLY A 126 -2.87 -6.24 1.01
C GLY A 126 -3.56 -5.56 -0.18
N VAL A 127 -2.84 -4.71 -0.94
CA VAL A 127 -3.43 -3.95 -2.06
C VAL A 127 -2.78 -4.33 -3.38
N ALA A 128 -1.47 -4.16 -3.54
CA ALA A 128 -0.82 -4.44 -4.82
C ALA A 128 -0.93 -5.93 -5.22
N ALA A 129 -0.62 -6.84 -4.29
CA ALA A 129 -0.84 -8.29 -4.45
C ALA A 129 -2.27 -8.72 -4.13
N GLY A 130 -2.98 -7.93 -3.30
CA GLY A 130 -4.38 -8.14 -2.96
C GLY A 130 -4.67 -9.25 -1.97
N ILE A 131 -3.69 -9.77 -1.25
CA ILE A 131 -3.88 -10.84 -0.24
C ILE A 131 -4.43 -10.22 1.04
N LYS A 132 -5.70 -10.48 1.36
CA LYS A 132 -6.38 -9.91 2.52
C LYS A 132 -6.92 -11.00 3.43
N ALA A 133 -6.65 -10.87 4.73
CA ALA A 133 -7.39 -11.63 5.75
C ALA A 133 -8.84 -11.15 5.81
N MET A 134 -9.75 -12.06 6.11
CA MET A 134 -11.16 -11.74 6.35
C MET A 134 -11.44 -11.76 7.84
N GLU A 135 -12.09 -10.72 8.36
CA GLU A 135 -12.38 -10.59 9.81
C GLU A 135 -13.26 -11.75 10.33
N GLU A 136 -14.21 -12.21 9.49
CA GLU A 136 -15.11 -13.32 9.83
C GLU A 136 -14.40 -14.69 9.79
N PHE A 137 -13.22 -14.79 9.16
CA PHE A 137 -12.45 -16.02 9.01
C PHE A 137 -10.99 -15.81 9.40
N PRO A 138 -10.69 -15.63 10.69
CA PRO A 138 -9.35 -15.30 11.18
C PRO A 138 -8.33 -16.40 10.87
N GLY A 139 -7.08 -16.00 10.72
CA GLY A 139 -5.98 -16.93 10.45
C GLY A 139 -6.00 -17.54 9.06
N TYR A 140 -6.64 -16.86 8.09
CA TYR A 140 -6.75 -17.29 6.68
C TYR A 140 -7.53 -18.61 6.49
N GLU A 141 -8.56 -18.85 7.31
CA GLU A 141 -9.52 -19.95 7.09
C GLU A 141 -10.28 -19.79 5.78
N LYS A 142 -10.57 -18.55 5.41
CA LYS A 142 -10.91 -18.10 4.06
C LYS A 142 -10.06 -16.89 3.71
N VAL A 143 -9.88 -16.64 2.44
CA VAL A 143 -9.02 -15.58 1.92
C VAL A 143 -9.80 -14.73 0.93
N MET A 144 -9.50 -13.43 0.93
CA MET A 144 -9.88 -12.56 -0.18
C MET A 144 -8.60 -12.19 -0.95
N ILE A 145 -8.61 -12.38 -2.26
CA ILE A 145 -7.51 -11.98 -3.14
C ILE A 145 -8.05 -11.01 -4.19
N ALA A 146 -7.63 -9.75 -4.08
CA ALA A 146 -8.08 -8.65 -4.94
C ALA A 146 -6.88 -7.81 -5.37
N PRO A 147 -6.02 -8.31 -6.28
CA PRO A 147 -4.84 -7.59 -6.73
C PRO A 147 -5.20 -6.32 -7.50
N ASN A 148 -4.42 -5.29 -7.30
CA ASN A 148 -4.57 -4.00 -7.95
C ASN A 148 -3.28 -3.65 -8.72
N PRO A 149 -3.10 -4.15 -9.96
CA PRO A 149 -1.90 -3.90 -10.74
C PRO A 149 -1.80 -2.46 -11.24
N ASP A 150 -0.57 -2.02 -11.50
CA ASP A 150 -0.27 -0.71 -12.06
C ASP A 150 0.72 -0.83 -13.22
N THR A 151 0.50 -0.06 -14.28
CA THR A 151 1.28 -0.16 -15.54
C THR A 151 2.74 0.27 -15.41
N ARG A 152 3.14 0.90 -14.30
CA ARG A 152 4.53 1.25 -13.98
C ARG A 152 5.36 0.05 -13.54
N LEU A 153 4.70 -1.07 -13.24
CA LEU A 153 5.34 -2.35 -12.93
C LEU A 153 4.96 -3.39 -13.98
N ASP A 154 5.91 -4.19 -14.42
CA ASP A 154 5.67 -5.27 -15.37
C ASP A 154 5.06 -6.51 -14.71
N TRP A 155 5.36 -6.71 -13.44
CA TRP A 155 4.88 -7.85 -12.66
C TRP A 155 5.00 -7.59 -11.15
N LEU A 156 4.23 -8.34 -10.40
CA LEU A 156 4.37 -8.49 -8.95
C LEU A 156 4.07 -9.93 -8.57
N LYS A 157 4.81 -10.46 -7.60
CA LYS A 157 4.59 -11.77 -7.02
C LYS A 157 4.73 -11.68 -5.51
N ALA A 158 3.70 -12.12 -4.80
CA ALA A 158 3.70 -12.23 -3.35
C ALA A 158 3.27 -13.63 -2.93
N SER A 159 3.84 -14.11 -1.83
CA SER A 159 3.46 -15.38 -1.23
C SER A 159 3.44 -15.27 0.29
N LEU A 160 2.51 -15.97 0.90
CA LEU A 160 2.32 -16.01 2.34
C LEU A 160 2.10 -17.46 2.79
N GLU A 161 2.98 -17.95 3.65
CA GLU A 161 2.78 -19.23 4.34
C GLU A 161 1.78 -19.05 5.48
N THR A 162 0.77 -19.89 5.51
CA THR A 162 -0.27 -19.91 6.55
C THR A 162 -0.34 -21.28 7.19
N LYS A 163 -1.07 -21.40 8.31
CA LYS A 163 -1.35 -22.73 8.92
C LYS A 163 -2.11 -23.68 7.97
N HIS A 164 -2.73 -23.16 6.93
CA HIS A 164 -3.49 -23.93 5.92
C HIS A 164 -2.68 -24.26 4.68
N GLY A 165 -1.49 -23.66 4.52
CA GLY A 165 -0.59 -23.81 3.38
C GLY A 165 -0.28 -22.48 2.69
N LEU A 166 0.33 -22.58 1.51
CA LEU A 166 0.81 -21.43 0.74
C LEU A 166 -0.33 -20.70 0.04
N ILE A 167 -0.37 -19.39 0.23
CA ILE A 167 -1.14 -18.46 -0.59
C ILE A 167 -0.15 -17.74 -1.50
N ARG A 168 -0.43 -17.65 -2.80
CA ARG A 168 0.33 -16.88 -3.77
C ARG A 168 -0.59 -16.03 -4.61
N SER A 169 -0.20 -14.78 -4.82
CA SER A 169 -0.82 -13.88 -5.78
C SER A 169 0.27 -13.32 -6.68
N GLU A 170 0.13 -13.57 -7.97
CA GLU A 170 1.04 -13.07 -8.99
C GLU A 170 0.22 -12.39 -10.08
N TRP A 171 0.68 -11.23 -10.54
CA TRP A 171 0.18 -10.64 -11.76
C TRP A 171 1.34 -10.19 -12.65
N LYS A 172 1.11 -10.26 -13.95
CA LYS A 172 2.09 -9.91 -14.96
C LYS A 172 1.41 -9.24 -16.13
N ARG A 173 2.05 -8.18 -16.63
CA ARG A 173 1.64 -7.54 -17.87
C ARG A 173 2.06 -8.40 -19.05
N THR A 174 1.09 -8.67 -19.92
CA THR A 174 1.30 -9.23 -21.25
C THR A 174 0.79 -8.19 -22.24
N SER A 175 1.25 -8.07 -23.45
CA SER A 175 0.85 -7.00 -24.39
C SER A 175 -0.32 -6.09 -23.96
N ASP A 176 -1.56 -6.54 -24.07
CA ASP A 176 -2.76 -5.73 -23.81
C ASP A 176 -3.57 -6.21 -22.58
N LEU A 177 -3.04 -7.20 -21.85
CA LEU A 177 -3.75 -7.84 -20.74
C LEU A 177 -2.87 -7.94 -19.50
N TRP A 178 -3.53 -7.90 -18.36
CA TRP A 178 -3.00 -8.46 -17.12
C TRP A 178 -3.32 -9.95 -17.07
N ARG A 179 -2.30 -10.78 -16.80
CA ARG A 179 -2.45 -12.18 -16.42
C ARG A 179 -2.25 -12.29 -14.91
N TYR A 180 -3.18 -12.95 -14.25
CA TYR A 180 -3.11 -13.22 -12.81
C TYR A 180 -2.97 -14.72 -12.59
N GLU A 181 -2.13 -15.13 -11.64
CA GLU A 181 -2.03 -16.51 -11.18
C GLU A 181 -2.17 -16.51 -9.66
N ILE A 182 -3.20 -17.19 -9.17
CA ILE A 182 -3.56 -17.27 -7.77
C ILE A 182 -3.44 -18.71 -7.32
N GLU A 183 -2.65 -18.98 -6.29
CA GLU A 183 -2.59 -20.26 -5.61
C GLU A 183 -3.16 -20.10 -4.21
N THR A 184 -4.08 -20.96 -3.83
CA THR A 184 -4.73 -20.91 -2.52
C THR A 184 -4.89 -22.30 -1.92
N PRO A 185 -4.64 -22.46 -0.59
CA PRO A 185 -4.82 -23.73 0.10
C PRO A 185 -6.25 -23.96 0.61
N VAL A 186 -7.12 -22.95 0.49
CA VAL A 186 -8.50 -22.93 1.01
C VAL A 186 -9.44 -22.31 0.00
N ASP A 187 -10.76 -22.42 0.24
CA ASP A 187 -11.77 -21.72 -0.55
C ASP A 187 -11.55 -20.19 -0.42
N THR A 188 -11.57 -19.51 -1.55
CA THR A 188 -11.07 -18.14 -1.66
C THR A 188 -12.02 -17.29 -2.51
N TYR A 189 -12.24 -16.04 -2.08
CA TYR A 189 -12.89 -15.03 -2.90
C TYR A 189 -11.83 -14.26 -3.69
N VAL A 190 -11.93 -14.28 -5.02
CA VAL A 190 -11.02 -13.58 -5.91
C VAL A 190 -11.76 -12.48 -6.63
N THR A 191 -11.22 -11.25 -6.61
CA THR A 191 -11.79 -10.13 -7.36
C THR A 191 -10.76 -9.61 -8.37
N ILE A 192 -11.09 -9.72 -9.67
CA ILE A 192 -10.23 -9.26 -10.77
C ILE A 192 -10.99 -8.21 -11.58
N ALA A 193 -10.44 -7.01 -11.65
CA ALA A 193 -11.04 -5.89 -12.40
C ALA A 193 -12.53 -5.70 -12.11
N GLY A 194 -12.91 -5.75 -10.83
CA GLY A 194 -14.29 -5.58 -10.34
C GLY A 194 -15.20 -6.80 -10.51
N LYS A 195 -14.72 -7.92 -11.04
CA LYS A 195 -15.49 -9.19 -11.13
C LYS A 195 -15.06 -10.12 -10.00
N SER A 196 -16.03 -10.64 -9.26
CA SER A 196 -15.81 -11.56 -8.15
C SER A 196 -16.03 -13.02 -8.56
N TYR A 197 -15.19 -13.89 -8.01
CA TYR A 197 -15.21 -15.33 -8.23
C TYR A 197 -15.05 -16.03 -6.87
N GLU A 198 -15.72 -17.15 -6.68
CA GLU A 198 -15.41 -18.12 -5.63
C GLU A 198 -14.62 -19.24 -6.23
N VAL A 199 -13.46 -19.54 -5.67
CA VAL A 199 -12.57 -20.61 -6.15
C VAL A 199 -12.22 -21.55 -5.01
N SER A 200 -12.16 -22.85 -5.32
CA SER A 200 -11.69 -23.85 -4.38
C SER A 200 -10.17 -23.85 -4.30
N LYS A 201 -9.63 -24.57 -3.31
CA LYS A 201 -8.20 -24.87 -3.20
C LYS A 201 -7.59 -25.24 -4.55
N GLY A 202 -6.45 -24.63 -4.90
CA GLY A 202 -5.74 -24.91 -6.15
C GLY A 202 -5.06 -23.68 -6.74
N ILE A 203 -4.68 -23.82 -8.03
CA ILE A 203 -4.07 -22.76 -8.83
C ILE A 203 -5.09 -22.31 -9.87
N HIS A 204 -5.32 -21.01 -9.95
CA HIS A 204 -6.30 -20.37 -10.82
C HIS A 204 -5.65 -19.27 -11.64
N THR A 205 -6.02 -19.16 -12.91
CA THR A 205 -5.52 -18.13 -13.81
C THR A 205 -6.67 -17.25 -14.29
N PHE A 206 -6.46 -15.93 -14.24
CA PHE A 206 -7.42 -14.93 -14.71
C PHE A 206 -6.75 -13.94 -15.64
N TYR A 207 -7.58 -13.23 -16.40
CA TYR A 207 -7.13 -12.18 -17.31
C TYR A 207 -8.04 -10.96 -17.22
N SER A 208 -7.48 -9.78 -17.33
CA SER A 208 -8.24 -8.53 -17.53
C SER A 208 -7.55 -7.63 -18.54
N LYS A 209 -8.31 -6.71 -19.15
CA LYS A 209 -7.72 -5.66 -19.98
C LYS A 209 -6.91 -4.71 -19.10
N ILE A 210 -5.84 -4.17 -19.67
CA ILE A 210 -5.14 -3.02 -19.11
C ILE A 210 -6.03 -1.80 -19.38
N SER A 211 -6.43 -1.11 -18.33
CA SER A 211 -7.26 0.11 -18.39
C SER A 211 -6.40 1.35 -18.22
#